data_76a0698f1ff167d8547dab847e08c7ba
#
_entry.id   76a0698f1ff167d8547dab847e08c7ba
#
_cell.length_a   1.000
_cell.length_b   1.000
_cell.length_c   1.000
_cell.angle_alpha   90.00
_cell.angle_beta   90.00
_cell.angle_gamma   90.00
#
_symmetry.space_group_name_H-M   'P 1'
#
loop_
_entity.id
_entity.type
_entity.pdbx_description
1 polymer ?
#
loop_
_entity_poly.entity_id
_entity_poly.type
_entity_poly.pdbx_seq_one_letter_code
_entity_poly.pdbx_strand_id
1 'polypeptide(L)'
;MNEYRYWVEPQCYEKIFSFYKNVALKYRHTYSEELMHQNIDDAVDAIYQIEKTLLRRKPTLLKWAGFHMANTEKWYYAYIIMDDMIAVMDVCHAQNMHEENN
;
A
#
# COMPACT_ATOMS: atom_id res chain seq x y z
N MET A 1 -17.44 -0.28 -20.33
CA MET A 1 -16.29 0.27 -19.61
C MET A 1 -16.28 -0.31 -18.20
N ASN A 2 -15.17 -0.93 -17.82
CA ASN A 2 -15.12 -1.65 -16.57
C ASN A 2 -14.43 -0.83 -15.50
N GLU A 3 -15.23 -0.37 -14.55
CA GLU A 3 -14.67 0.22 -13.36
C GLU A 3 -14.73 -0.82 -12.26
N TYR A 4 -13.61 -0.97 -11.55
CA TYR A 4 -13.55 -1.88 -10.43
C TYR A 4 -14.05 -1.21 -9.18
N ARG A 5 -14.73 -1.99 -8.33
CA ARG A 5 -15.00 -1.60 -6.95
C ARG A 5 -13.78 -2.00 -6.13
N TYR A 6 -13.55 -1.30 -5.04
CA TYR A 6 -12.40 -1.56 -4.19
C TYR A 6 -12.86 -1.95 -2.79
N TRP A 7 -12.28 -3.02 -2.30
CA TRP A 7 -12.37 -3.41 -0.90
C TRP A 7 -10.95 -3.34 -0.32
N VAL A 8 -10.79 -2.77 0.86
CA VAL A 8 -9.49 -2.66 1.49
C VAL A 8 -9.57 -3.25 2.88
N GLU A 9 -8.77 -4.28 3.14
CA GLU A 9 -8.71 -4.84 4.49
C GLU A 9 -8.30 -3.75 5.48
N PRO A 10 -8.97 -3.65 6.64
CA PRO A 10 -8.67 -2.60 7.63
C PRO A 10 -7.20 -2.56 8.05
N GLN A 11 -6.54 -3.70 8.12
CA GLN A 11 -5.13 -3.77 8.47
C GLN A 11 -4.23 -2.98 7.52
N CYS A 12 -4.67 -2.78 6.27
CA CYS A 12 -3.90 -2.02 5.30
C CYS A 12 -3.79 -0.57 5.74
N TYR A 13 -4.88 0.02 6.18
CA TYR A 13 -4.88 1.39 6.69
C TYR A 13 -4.04 1.51 7.95
N GLU A 14 -4.16 0.55 8.85
CA GLU A 14 -3.38 0.54 10.08
C GLU A 14 -1.89 0.48 9.82
N LYS A 15 -1.47 -0.33 8.86
CA LYS A 15 -0.06 -0.44 8.48
C LYS A 15 0.47 0.88 7.92
N ILE A 16 -0.31 1.55 7.06
CA ILE A 16 0.08 2.83 6.50
C ILE A 16 0.20 3.89 7.59
N PHE A 17 -0.81 3.99 8.44
CA PHE A 17 -0.81 4.96 9.54
C PHE A 17 0.35 4.72 10.50
N SER A 18 0.56 3.46 10.89
CA SER A 18 1.64 3.11 11.83
C SER A 18 3.01 3.44 11.26
N PHE A 19 3.21 3.18 9.98
CA PHE A 19 4.47 3.50 9.34
C PHE A 19 4.79 4.99 9.46
N TYR A 20 3.84 5.85 9.08
CA TYR A 20 4.09 7.29 9.08
C TYR A 20 4.08 7.89 10.47
N LYS A 21 3.33 7.32 11.41
CA LYS A 21 3.43 7.72 12.83
C LYS A 21 4.83 7.44 13.36
N ASN A 22 5.40 6.30 13.02
CA ASN A 22 6.77 5.95 13.45
C ASN A 22 7.80 6.89 12.82
N VAL A 23 7.61 7.27 11.56
CA VAL A 23 8.47 8.27 10.92
C VAL A 23 8.37 9.60 11.65
N ALA A 24 7.15 10.03 11.99
CA ALA A 24 6.93 11.29 12.70
C ALA A 24 7.59 11.29 14.08
N LEU A 25 7.53 10.18 14.80
CA LEU A 25 8.18 10.05 16.10
C LEU A 25 9.69 10.10 15.97
N LYS A 26 10.25 9.45 14.96
CA LYS A 26 11.69 9.39 14.74
C LYS A 26 12.26 10.72 14.28
N TYR A 27 11.53 11.47 13.48
CA TYR A 27 11.98 12.72 12.88
C TYR A 27 11.13 13.92 13.29
N ARG A 28 10.70 13.96 14.52
CA ARG A 28 9.70 14.94 14.99
C ARG A 28 10.11 16.41 14.87
N HIS A 29 11.37 16.69 14.66
CA HIS A 29 11.83 18.08 14.47
C HIS A 29 11.88 18.51 13.02
N THR A 30 11.81 17.54 12.09
CA THR A 30 11.95 17.80 10.66
C THR A 30 10.78 17.28 9.84
N TYR A 31 9.96 16.42 10.42
CA TYR A 31 8.81 15.78 9.72
C TYR A 31 7.53 16.36 10.31
N SER A 32 6.88 17.25 9.54
CA SER A 32 5.69 17.94 10.01
C SER A 32 4.47 17.05 9.99
N GLU A 33 3.47 17.42 10.79
CA GLU A 33 2.18 16.74 10.79
C GLU A 33 1.50 16.85 9.43
N GLU A 34 1.64 17.99 8.76
CA GLU A 34 1.10 18.17 7.41
C GLU A 34 1.72 17.19 6.43
N LEU A 35 3.02 17.00 6.48
CA LEU A 35 3.72 16.06 5.62
C LEU A 35 3.28 14.63 5.93
N MET A 36 3.08 14.30 7.20
CA MET A 36 2.58 12.99 7.59
C MET A 36 1.21 12.72 6.95
N HIS A 37 0.29 13.67 7.07
CA HIS A 37 -1.03 13.53 6.49
C HIS A 37 -0.98 13.40 4.98
N GLN A 38 -0.12 14.19 4.32
CA GLN A 38 0.05 14.12 2.88
C GLN A 38 0.54 12.74 2.44
N ASN A 39 1.51 12.20 3.16
CA ASN A 39 2.06 10.88 2.84
C ASN A 39 1.02 9.77 3.05
N ILE A 40 0.23 9.86 4.11
CA ILE A 40 -0.85 8.91 4.35
C ILE A 40 -1.87 8.99 3.23
N ASP A 41 -2.30 10.19 2.87
CA ASP A 41 -3.29 10.38 1.81
C ASP A 41 -2.78 9.83 0.48
N ASP A 42 -1.53 10.09 0.14
CA ASP A 42 -0.94 9.59 -1.10
C ASP A 42 -0.92 8.06 -1.14
N ALA A 43 -0.55 7.44 -0.02
CA ALA A 43 -0.51 5.99 0.06
C ALA A 43 -1.90 5.36 -0.05
N VAL A 44 -2.90 5.98 0.59
CA VAL A 44 -4.28 5.49 0.54
C VAL A 44 -4.90 5.74 -0.83
N ASP A 45 -4.70 6.93 -1.38
CA ASP A 45 -5.28 7.29 -2.68
C ASP A 45 -4.73 6.40 -3.80
N ALA A 46 -3.48 5.97 -3.70
CA ALA A 46 -2.87 5.10 -4.69
C ALA A 46 -3.59 3.74 -4.80
N ILE A 47 -4.23 3.28 -3.73
CA ILE A 47 -4.99 2.03 -3.76
C ILE A 47 -6.05 2.07 -4.87
N TYR A 48 -6.70 3.20 -5.02
CA TYR A 48 -7.78 3.37 -5.98
C TYR A 48 -7.28 3.59 -7.40
N GLN A 49 -5.97 3.55 -7.61
CA GLN A 49 -5.33 3.65 -8.92
C GLN A 49 -4.73 2.32 -9.38
N ILE A 50 -4.91 1.24 -8.62
CA ILE A 50 -4.25 -0.05 -8.90
C ILE A 50 -4.49 -0.51 -10.33
N GLU A 51 -5.72 -0.45 -10.83
CA GLU A 51 -6.01 -0.89 -12.21
C GLU A 51 -5.88 0.23 -13.24
N LYS A 52 -5.50 1.43 -12.83
CA LYS A 52 -5.42 2.58 -13.72
C LYS A 52 -3.99 2.97 -14.05
N THR A 53 -3.20 3.28 -13.05
CA THR A 53 -1.89 3.89 -13.25
C THR A 53 -0.73 3.19 -12.55
N LEU A 54 -0.98 2.32 -11.57
CA LEU A 54 0.10 1.69 -10.84
C LEU A 54 0.79 0.62 -11.67
N LEU A 55 2.09 0.50 -11.47
CA LEU A 55 2.85 -0.60 -12.04
C LEU A 55 2.41 -1.91 -11.39
N ARG A 56 2.20 -2.92 -12.21
CA ARG A 56 1.79 -4.23 -11.75
C ARG A 56 2.87 -5.25 -12.07
N ARG A 57 3.14 -6.13 -11.13
CA ARG A 57 4.17 -7.14 -11.30
C ARG A 57 3.84 -8.37 -10.45
N LYS A 58 4.60 -9.42 -10.64
CA LYS A 58 4.45 -10.61 -9.82
C LYS A 58 4.93 -10.32 -8.41
N PRO A 59 4.24 -10.89 -7.39
CA PRO A 59 4.66 -10.71 -6.01
C PRO A 59 6.09 -11.21 -5.77
N THR A 60 6.82 -10.47 -4.96
CA THR A 60 8.18 -10.84 -4.55
C THR A 60 8.24 -11.35 -3.12
N LEU A 61 7.21 -11.07 -2.31
CA LEU A 61 7.13 -11.61 -0.95
C LEU A 61 6.51 -12.99 -0.97
N LEU A 62 7.09 -13.93 -0.24
CA LEU A 62 6.56 -15.28 -0.16
C LEU A 62 5.14 -15.32 0.39
N LYS A 63 4.84 -14.48 1.37
CA LYS A 63 3.50 -14.43 1.95
C LYS A 63 2.44 -13.90 1.00
N TRP A 64 2.87 -13.30 -0.11
CA TRP A 64 1.95 -12.80 -1.13
C TRP A 64 1.80 -13.74 -2.32
N ALA A 65 2.32 -14.94 -2.22
CA ALA A 65 2.16 -15.94 -3.27
C ALA A 65 0.67 -16.14 -3.54
N GLY A 66 0.28 -16.08 -4.81
CA GLY A 66 -1.10 -16.22 -5.21
C GLY A 66 -1.87 -14.90 -5.31
N PHE A 67 -1.32 -13.81 -4.80
CA PHE A 67 -1.89 -12.49 -4.97
C PHE A 67 -1.33 -11.81 -6.22
N HIS A 68 -2.03 -10.77 -6.67
CA HIS A 68 -1.44 -9.78 -7.58
C HIS A 68 -0.71 -8.73 -6.76
N MET A 69 0.23 -8.04 -7.39
CA MET A 69 0.94 -6.96 -6.72
C MET A 69 1.00 -5.72 -7.60
N ALA A 70 0.73 -4.57 -7.01
CA ALA A 70 0.89 -3.27 -7.65
C ALA A 70 1.73 -2.39 -6.74
N ASN A 71 2.40 -1.40 -7.32
CA ASN A 71 3.23 -0.54 -6.49
C ASN A 71 3.34 0.88 -7.01
N THR A 72 3.56 1.79 -6.05
CA THR A 72 4.11 3.11 -6.28
C THR A 72 5.61 3.05 -6.04
N GLU A 73 6.28 4.19 -6.01
CA GLU A 73 7.69 4.24 -5.61
C GLU A 73 7.87 3.84 -4.14
N LYS A 74 6.87 4.09 -3.31
CA LYS A 74 6.99 3.94 -1.85
C LYS A 74 6.25 2.74 -1.29
N TRP A 75 5.13 2.34 -1.89
CA TRP A 75 4.26 1.32 -1.33
C TRP A 75 3.98 0.20 -2.30
N TYR A 76 3.89 -1.01 -1.78
CA TYR A 76 3.48 -2.21 -2.50
C TYR A 76 2.15 -2.69 -1.93
N TYR A 77 1.25 -3.08 -2.83
CA TYR A 77 -0.11 -3.50 -2.49
C TYR A 77 -0.36 -4.89 -3.04
N ALA A 78 -0.80 -5.80 -2.17
CA ALA A 78 -1.20 -7.14 -2.57
C ALA A 78 -2.72 -7.19 -2.69
N TYR A 79 -3.23 -7.71 -3.78
CA TYR A 79 -4.66 -7.71 -4.02
C TYR A 79 -5.10 -8.95 -4.78
N ILE A 80 -6.41 -9.22 -4.70
CA ILE A 80 -7.05 -10.24 -5.51
C ILE A 80 -8.16 -9.57 -6.33
N ILE A 81 -8.53 -10.21 -7.42
CA ILE A 81 -9.61 -9.73 -8.27
C ILE A 81 -10.75 -10.73 -8.16
N MET A 82 -11.93 -10.24 -7.79
CA MET A 82 -13.14 -11.03 -7.71
C MET A 82 -14.23 -10.32 -8.51
N ASP A 83 -14.54 -10.85 -9.69
CA ASP A 83 -15.51 -10.24 -10.60
C ASP A 83 -15.11 -8.80 -10.94
N ASP A 84 -15.87 -7.82 -10.47
CA ASP A 84 -15.59 -6.40 -10.69
C ASP A 84 -14.94 -5.73 -9.48
N MET A 85 -14.44 -6.52 -8.53
CA MET A 85 -13.89 -5.97 -7.29
C MET A 85 -12.40 -6.28 -7.17
N ILE A 86 -11.65 -5.26 -6.76
CA ILE A 86 -10.27 -5.41 -6.36
C ILE A 86 -10.25 -5.38 -4.84
N ALA A 87 -9.82 -6.48 -4.23
CA ALA A 87 -9.72 -6.59 -2.79
C ALA A 87 -8.27 -6.48 -2.39
N VAL A 88 -7.90 -5.36 -1.75
CA VAL A 88 -6.55 -5.14 -1.28
C VAL A 88 -6.40 -5.81 0.08
N MET A 89 -5.54 -6.81 0.12
CA MET A 89 -5.41 -7.71 1.26
C MET A 89 -4.25 -7.34 2.17
N ASP A 90 -3.21 -6.71 1.63
CA ASP A 90 -2.04 -6.36 2.41
C ASP A 90 -1.29 -5.23 1.73
N VAL A 91 -0.49 -4.52 2.51
CA VAL A 91 0.39 -3.46 2.01
C VAL A 91 1.74 -3.56 2.70
N CYS A 92 2.78 -3.05 2.04
CA CYS A 92 4.10 -3.00 2.63
C CYS A 92 4.86 -1.81 2.05
N HIS A 93 5.48 -1.01 2.92
CA HIS A 93 6.33 0.08 2.45
C HIS A 93 7.59 -0.51 1.80
N ALA A 94 8.04 0.13 0.72
CA ALA A 94 9.20 -0.35 -0.04
C ALA A 94 10.43 -0.59 0.84
N GLN A 95 10.61 0.24 1.85
CA GLN A 95 11.71 0.13 2.80
C GLN A 95 11.70 -1.21 3.55
N ASN A 96 10.52 -1.78 3.78
CA ASN A 96 10.35 -2.99 4.56
C ASN A 96 10.19 -4.26 3.70
N MET A 97 10.15 -4.13 2.39
CA MET A 97 9.97 -5.28 1.49
C MET A 97 11.07 -6.32 1.67
N HIS A 98 12.29 -5.86 1.85
CA HIS A 98 13.43 -6.76 2.02
C HIS A 98 13.35 -7.55 3.32
N GLU A 99 12.96 -6.88 4.41
CA GLU A 99 12.84 -7.52 5.73
C GLU A 99 11.71 -8.55 5.75
N GLU A 100 10.60 -8.22 5.11
CA GLU A 100 9.43 -9.10 5.08
C GLU A 100 9.67 -10.37 4.27
N ASN A 101 10.66 -10.35 3.40
CA ASN A 101 10.97 -11.47 2.52
C ASN A 101 11.87 -12.51 3.19
N ASN A 102 12.29 -12.28 4.41
CA ASN A 102 13.14 -13.20 5.16
C ASN A 102 12.33 -14.11 6.08
#